data_0be743483e77c807c95fcb0849b66bc9
#
_entry.id   0be743483e77c807c95fcb0849b66bc9
#
_cell.length_a   1.000
_cell.length_b   1.000
_cell.length_c   1.000
_cell.angle_alpha   90.00
_cell.angle_beta   90.00
_cell.angle_gamma   90.00
#
_symmetry.space_group_name_H-M   'P 1'
#
loop_
_entity.id
_entity.type
_entity.pdbx_description
1 polymer ?
#
loop_
_entity_poly.entity_id
_entity_poly.type
_entity_poly.pdbx_seq_one_letter_code
_entity_poly.pdbx_strand_id
1 'polypeptide(L)'
;MTTVSSGAGVVADAVIPAPVDLEPGEGVLDLTAVTIDAPDDVTARLAGELLAASGAAVGPRDGVPVVLTQDPAAGPAGSESPERYTLTVTADGATVAAPERAGLLHGVRTLRQLLNAGRGEAGGALEVGAVVVRDAPRYPWRGLSLDVVRHWFGPEDLRAVVDLVGSYKMNRLHLHLSDDQGWRLDIPSRPALTKLSSQGAVSGAPGGFLSTDEYRELQEYAAEREIVIVPEIDVPGHVNAATHAYGELMPSGEATEAYDGIEVGFSKLHFDLPATEPFLRDVFTDVARMTLGPWVHFGGDEVLMMEADEFGRFVVLCQELIAEAGKTPVAWQEAAGSVDDSVDDSVDDSVDDSVDDRADGEGPVLVRPGTLLQYWDTRPDPAPLVRAARAGAKFVLSPADRAYLDMKYTPEHPLGLHWAGFVELRDSYDWDPATVIDGLPESAVEGVSAAVWTETMLNRDDLFSMLLPRLAAVAETAWSRPEAKDWASFRDRVAIEAATWRREGSTYHPTPQIDW
;
A
#
# COMPACT_ATOMS: atom_id res chain seq x y z
N MET A 1 -2.98 15.73 -34.34
CA MET A 1 -3.43 14.51 -35.03
C MET A 1 -2.19 13.81 -35.56
N THR A 2 -1.54 13.05 -34.69
CA THR A 2 -0.43 12.19 -35.09
C THR A 2 -1.05 10.82 -35.36
N THR A 3 -1.05 10.41 -36.60
CA THR A 3 -1.56 9.10 -37.05
C THR A 3 -0.76 8.02 -36.39
N VAL A 4 -1.40 7.25 -35.48
CA VAL A 4 -0.88 5.99 -34.94
C VAL A 4 -0.69 5.04 -36.12
N SER A 5 0.54 4.79 -36.49
CA SER A 5 0.92 3.81 -37.51
C SER A 5 0.53 2.41 -36.96
N SER A 6 -0.38 1.75 -37.65
CA SER A 6 -0.70 0.34 -37.42
C SER A 6 0.48 -0.55 -37.85
N GLY A 7 1.37 -0.78 -36.93
CA GLY A 7 2.51 -1.68 -37.12
C GLY A 7 3.10 -2.03 -35.75
N ALA A 8 3.50 -3.25 -35.57
CA ALA A 8 3.96 -3.97 -34.38
C ALA A 8 4.97 -3.26 -33.41
N GLY A 9 5.14 -1.95 -33.51
CA GLY A 9 6.07 -1.14 -32.69
C GLY A 9 5.46 -0.38 -31.52
N VAL A 10 4.11 -0.35 -31.35
CA VAL A 10 3.45 0.58 -30.40
C VAL A 10 3.22 -0.05 -29.01
N VAL A 11 3.32 -1.35 -28.85
CA VAL A 11 2.86 -2.05 -27.63
C VAL A 11 3.96 -2.26 -26.59
N ALA A 12 5.22 -2.13 -26.96
CA ALA A 12 6.34 -2.37 -26.04
C ALA A 12 6.38 -1.41 -24.84
N ASP A 13 5.92 -0.17 -25.03
CA ASP A 13 5.99 0.89 -24.00
C ASP A 13 4.72 0.98 -23.12
N ALA A 14 3.94 -0.08 -22.94
CA ALA A 14 2.65 -0.03 -22.24
C ALA A 14 2.67 -0.57 -20.79
N VAL A 15 3.83 -1.02 -20.31
CA VAL A 15 3.94 -1.70 -19.01
C VAL A 15 4.12 -0.71 -17.86
N ILE A 16 3.27 -0.81 -16.83
CA ILE A 16 3.38 -0.08 -15.57
C ILE A 16 3.44 -1.10 -14.40
N PRO A 17 4.46 -1.05 -13.56
CA PRO A 17 5.69 -0.25 -13.61
C PRO A 17 6.59 -0.57 -14.81
N ALA A 18 7.38 0.45 -15.24
CA ALA A 18 8.35 0.29 -16.33
C ALA A 18 9.36 -0.83 -16.01
N PRO A 19 9.56 -1.79 -16.91
CA PRO A 19 10.50 -2.89 -16.68
C PRO A 19 11.97 -2.43 -16.79
N VAL A 20 12.86 -3.21 -16.19
CA VAL A 20 14.32 -2.94 -16.26
C VAL A 20 14.84 -3.03 -17.67
N ASP A 21 14.39 -4.02 -18.46
CA ASP A 21 14.81 -4.23 -19.84
C ASP A 21 13.66 -4.77 -20.68
N LEU A 22 13.48 -4.20 -21.86
CA LEU A 22 12.44 -4.59 -22.81
C LEU A 22 13.00 -4.53 -24.24
N GLU A 23 13.11 -5.68 -24.88
CA GLU A 23 13.64 -5.85 -26.23
C GLU A 23 12.52 -6.30 -27.19
N PRO A 24 12.04 -5.44 -28.11
CA PRO A 24 11.06 -5.87 -29.13
C PRO A 24 11.67 -6.92 -30.06
N GLY A 25 10.82 -7.89 -30.46
CA GLY A 25 11.14 -8.94 -31.42
C GLY A 25 10.34 -8.81 -32.72
N GLU A 26 10.49 -9.80 -33.61
CA GLU A 26 9.70 -9.88 -34.85
C GLU A 26 8.56 -10.88 -34.71
N GLY A 27 7.36 -10.50 -35.15
CA GLY A 27 6.15 -11.31 -35.14
C GLY A 27 5.11 -10.84 -34.14
N VAL A 28 3.95 -11.49 -34.19
CA VAL A 28 2.78 -11.21 -33.34
C VAL A 28 2.21 -12.54 -32.87
N LEU A 29 1.83 -12.59 -31.60
CA LEU A 29 1.16 -13.73 -30.96
C LEU A 29 -0.31 -13.42 -30.76
N ASP A 30 -1.19 -14.28 -31.28
CA ASP A 30 -2.63 -14.23 -31.02
C ASP A 30 -2.95 -15.03 -29.74
N LEU A 31 -3.48 -14.34 -28.73
CA LEU A 31 -3.87 -14.90 -27.43
C LEU A 31 -5.40 -15.07 -27.29
N THR A 32 -6.14 -15.14 -28.38
CA THR A 32 -7.60 -15.38 -28.37
C THR A 32 -7.96 -16.67 -27.63
N ALA A 33 -7.16 -17.72 -27.78
CA ALA A 33 -7.30 -18.98 -27.06
C ALA A 33 -5.93 -19.45 -26.55
N VAL A 34 -5.84 -19.74 -25.24
CA VAL A 34 -4.58 -20.08 -24.58
C VAL A 34 -4.68 -21.39 -23.79
N THR A 35 -3.56 -22.10 -23.72
CA THR A 35 -3.34 -23.18 -22.74
C THR A 35 -2.30 -22.72 -21.74
N ILE A 36 -2.54 -23.00 -20.47
CA ILE A 36 -1.60 -22.64 -19.39
C ILE A 36 -0.87 -23.90 -18.94
N ASP A 37 0.46 -23.85 -18.97
CA ASP A 37 1.35 -24.84 -18.35
C ASP A 37 2.14 -24.16 -17.24
N ALA A 38 1.97 -24.63 -16.00
CA ALA A 38 2.54 -23.97 -14.82
C ALA A 38 3.02 -25.01 -13.80
N PRO A 39 3.92 -24.64 -12.86
CA PRO A 39 4.48 -25.56 -11.86
C PRO A 39 3.45 -26.13 -10.89
N ASP A 40 2.33 -25.44 -10.66
CA ASP A 40 1.26 -25.85 -9.77
C ASP A 40 -0.11 -25.32 -10.22
N ASP A 41 -1.18 -25.95 -9.68
CA ASP A 41 -2.57 -25.65 -10.06
C ASP A 41 -3.01 -24.22 -9.68
N VAL A 42 -2.49 -23.66 -8.58
CA VAL A 42 -2.84 -22.30 -8.12
C VAL A 42 -2.25 -21.27 -9.08
N THR A 43 -0.98 -21.44 -9.45
CA THR A 43 -0.31 -20.58 -10.44
C THR A 43 -0.99 -20.68 -11.81
N ALA A 44 -1.36 -21.88 -12.25
CA ALA A 44 -2.09 -22.07 -13.51
C ALA A 44 -3.47 -21.38 -13.50
N ARG A 45 -4.23 -21.53 -12.41
CA ARG A 45 -5.54 -20.89 -12.23
C ARG A 45 -5.44 -19.37 -12.26
N LEU A 46 -4.52 -18.79 -11.47
CA LEU A 46 -4.35 -17.33 -11.40
C LEU A 46 -3.88 -16.72 -12.74
N ALA A 47 -2.95 -17.39 -13.44
CA ALA A 47 -2.53 -16.97 -14.77
C ALA A 47 -3.72 -17.02 -15.75
N GLY A 48 -4.53 -18.08 -15.67
CA GLY A 48 -5.74 -18.21 -16.46
C GLY A 48 -6.77 -17.11 -16.17
N GLU A 49 -7.03 -16.80 -14.90
CA GLU A 49 -7.92 -15.71 -14.46
C GLU A 49 -7.46 -14.35 -15.01
N LEU A 50 -6.17 -14.03 -14.91
CA LEU A 50 -5.58 -12.79 -15.41
C LEU A 50 -5.74 -12.62 -16.92
N LEU A 51 -5.51 -13.69 -17.71
CA LEU A 51 -5.66 -13.64 -19.16
C LEU A 51 -7.13 -13.67 -19.60
N ALA A 52 -7.99 -14.43 -18.89
CA ALA A 52 -9.43 -14.44 -19.14
C ALA A 52 -10.08 -13.07 -18.88
N ALA A 53 -9.63 -12.32 -17.88
CA ALA A 53 -10.07 -10.94 -17.64
C ALA A 53 -9.78 -10.01 -18.83
N SER A 54 -8.76 -10.31 -19.62
CA SER A 54 -8.48 -9.62 -20.90
C SER A 54 -9.27 -10.19 -22.08
N GLY A 55 -10.09 -11.22 -21.88
CA GLY A 55 -10.95 -11.83 -22.89
C GLY A 55 -10.38 -13.07 -23.59
N ALA A 56 -9.22 -13.57 -23.18
CA ALA A 56 -8.68 -14.82 -23.70
C ALA A 56 -9.54 -16.03 -23.30
N ALA A 57 -9.78 -16.96 -24.22
CA ALA A 57 -10.38 -18.24 -23.89
C ALA A 57 -9.32 -19.19 -23.32
N VAL A 58 -9.45 -19.55 -22.04
CA VAL A 58 -8.46 -20.38 -21.34
C VAL A 58 -8.87 -21.85 -21.38
N GLY A 59 -7.95 -22.74 -21.78
CA GLY A 59 -8.08 -24.19 -21.70
C GLY A 59 -8.48 -24.96 -22.95
N PRO A 60 -8.74 -24.38 -24.16
CA PRO A 60 -8.96 -25.15 -25.36
C PRO A 60 -7.68 -25.94 -25.73
N ARG A 61 -7.85 -27.18 -26.22
CA ARG A 61 -6.74 -28.10 -26.56
C ARG A 61 -5.79 -27.59 -27.66
N ASP A 62 -6.27 -26.68 -28.48
CA ASP A 62 -5.59 -26.03 -29.59
C ASP A 62 -5.21 -24.57 -29.29
N GLY A 63 -5.31 -24.16 -28.02
CA GLY A 63 -4.90 -22.86 -27.57
C GLY A 63 -3.37 -22.69 -27.64
N VAL A 64 -2.96 -21.44 -27.82
CA VAL A 64 -1.55 -21.05 -27.82
C VAL A 64 -0.92 -21.32 -26.43
N PRO A 65 0.28 -21.91 -26.34
CA PRO A 65 0.90 -22.21 -25.06
C PRO A 65 1.38 -20.94 -24.35
N VAL A 66 0.97 -20.80 -23.09
CA VAL A 66 1.57 -19.87 -22.12
C VAL A 66 2.22 -20.73 -21.04
N VAL A 67 3.54 -20.78 -21.05
CA VAL A 67 4.34 -21.66 -20.20
C VAL A 67 4.95 -20.85 -19.05
N LEU A 68 4.67 -21.26 -17.82
CA LEU A 68 5.29 -20.69 -16.62
C LEU A 68 6.29 -21.71 -16.07
N THR A 69 7.55 -21.33 -15.92
CA THR A 69 8.61 -22.25 -15.48
C THR A 69 9.49 -21.63 -14.39
N GLN A 70 9.82 -22.43 -13.39
CA GLN A 70 10.79 -22.01 -12.39
C GLN A 70 12.22 -22.08 -12.97
N ASP A 71 12.91 -20.94 -13.00
CA ASP A 71 14.30 -20.80 -13.44
C ASP A 71 15.05 -19.81 -12.53
N PRO A 72 16.00 -20.28 -11.72
CA PRO A 72 16.82 -19.41 -10.88
C PRO A 72 17.69 -18.41 -11.66
N ALA A 73 17.88 -18.61 -12.96
CA ALA A 73 18.68 -17.70 -13.81
C ALA A 73 17.83 -16.60 -14.48
N ALA A 74 16.49 -16.64 -14.35
CA ALA A 74 15.61 -15.66 -14.96
C ALA A 74 15.77 -14.25 -14.38
N GLY A 75 15.35 -13.24 -15.16
CA GLY A 75 15.37 -11.82 -14.80
C GLY A 75 16.62 -11.08 -15.30
N PRO A 76 16.77 -9.80 -14.93
CA PRO A 76 17.89 -8.98 -15.34
C PRO A 76 19.18 -9.41 -14.66
N ALA A 77 20.31 -9.27 -15.38
CA ALA A 77 21.61 -9.63 -14.87
C ALA A 77 21.94 -8.84 -13.57
N GLY A 78 22.44 -9.57 -12.56
CA GLY A 78 22.83 -8.99 -11.27
C GLY A 78 21.68 -8.75 -10.28
N SER A 79 20.43 -9.05 -10.63
CA SER A 79 19.34 -9.04 -9.67
C SER A 79 19.27 -10.35 -8.90
N GLU A 80 19.15 -10.26 -7.56
CA GLU A 80 18.92 -11.39 -6.65
C GLU A 80 17.49 -11.45 -6.13
N SER A 81 16.62 -10.51 -6.53
CA SER A 81 15.23 -10.50 -6.09
C SER A 81 14.53 -11.81 -6.41
N PRO A 82 13.81 -12.44 -5.47
CA PRO A 82 12.99 -13.62 -5.75
C PRO A 82 11.80 -13.30 -6.68
N GLU A 83 11.44 -12.04 -6.80
CA GLU A 83 10.33 -11.55 -7.63
C GLU A 83 10.75 -11.22 -9.08
N ARG A 84 12.04 -11.38 -9.44
CA ARG A 84 12.53 -11.15 -10.79
C ARG A 84 11.94 -12.16 -11.79
N TYR A 85 11.82 -11.75 -13.04
CA TYR A 85 11.29 -12.63 -14.08
C TYR A 85 11.86 -12.28 -15.47
N THR A 86 11.70 -13.25 -16.39
CA THR A 86 11.86 -13.06 -17.83
C THR A 86 10.55 -13.47 -18.51
N LEU A 87 9.96 -12.58 -19.28
CA LEU A 87 8.85 -12.87 -20.19
C LEU A 87 9.40 -12.90 -21.62
N THR A 88 9.15 -13.98 -22.34
CA THR A 88 9.48 -14.10 -23.77
C THR A 88 8.18 -14.38 -24.54
N VAL A 89 7.85 -13.51 -25.47
CA VAL A 89 6.71 -13.66 -26.40
C VAL A 89 7.27 -13.87 -27.80
N THR A 90 6.83 -14.94 -28.47
CA THR A 90 7.15 -15.26 -29.86
C THR A 90 5.86 -15.47 -30.64
N ALA A 91 5.92 -15.70 -31.94
CA ALA A 91 4.74 -16.05 -32.74
C ALA A 91 4.11 -17.41 -32.36
N ASP A 92 4.86 -18.29 -31.66
CA ASP A 92 4.43 -19.64 -31.34
C ASP A 92 3.89 -19.79 -29.89
N GLY A 93 4.13 -18.80 -29.03
CA GLY A 93 3.70 -18.84 -27.62
C GLY A 93 4.38 -17.82 -26.74
N ALA A 94 4.01 -17.81 -25.45
CA ALA A 94 4.62 -17.00 -24.42
C ALA A 94 5.24 -17.88 -23.33
N THR A 95 6.40 -17.49 -22.83
CA THR A 95 7.07 -18.13 -21.70
C THR A 95 7.39 -17.11 -20.62
N VAL A 96 6.99 -17.42 -19.38
CA VAL A 96 7.41 -16.68 -18.19
C VAL A 96 8.34 -17.56 -17.36
N ALA A 97 9.56 -17.13 -17.16
CA ALA A 97 10.53 -17.78 -16.30
C ALA A 97 10.82 -16.92 -15.07
N ALA A 98 10.88 -17.50 -13.88
CA ALA A 98 11.20 -16.81 -12.64
C ALA A 98 11.76 -17.77 -11.59
N PRO A 99 12.54 -17.31 -10.59
CA PRO A 99 12.99 -18.18 -9.51
C PRO A 99 11.85 -18.64 -8.61
N GLU A 100 10.82 -17.80 -8.39
CA GLU A 100 9.71 -18.08 -7.50
C GLU A 100 8.36 -17.68 -8.11
N ARG A 101 7.26 -18.13 -7.48
CA ARG A 101 5.88 -17.90 -7.96
C ARG A 101 5.55 -16.42 -8.14
N ALA A 102 6.01 -15.56 -7.24
CA ALA A 102 5.78 -14.11 -7.34
C ALA A 102 6.26 -13.55 -8.68
N GLY A 103 7.47 -13.90 -9.11
CA GLY A 103 8.00 -13.49 -10.42
C GLY A 103 7.18 -14.06 -11.58
N LEU A 104 6.70 -15.30 -11.50
CA LEU A 104 5.82 -15.87 -12.52
C LEU A 104 4.53 -15.04 -12.68
N LEU A 105 3.87 -14.69 -11.56
CA LEU A 105 2.67 -13.86 -11.59
C LEU A 105 2.95 -12.45 -12.11
N HIS A 106 4.10 -11.85 -11.77
CA HIS A 106 4.50 -10.55 -12.32
C HIS A 106 4.70 -10.60 -13.84
N GLY A 107 5.31 -11.66 -14.36
CA GLY A 107 5.45 -11.87 -15.80
C GLY A 107 4.11 -12.01 -16.51
N VAL A 108 3.13 -12.73 -15.90
CA VAL A 108 1.77 -12.83 -16.44
C VAL A 108 1.04 -11.49 -16.40
N ARG A 109 1.19 -10.70 -15.33
CA ARG A 109 0.65 -9.33 -15.25
C ARG A 109 1.22 -8.43 -16.35
N THR A 110 2.51 -8.54 -16.63
CA THR A 110 3.15 -7.84 -17.76
C THR A 110 2.58 -8.30 -19.10
N LEU A 111 2.43 -9.61 -19.32
CA LEU A 111 1.79 -10.14 -20.54
C LEU A 111 0.36 -9.61 -20.71
N ARG A 112 -0.41 -9.55 -19.60
CA ARG A 112 -1.78 -8.98 -19.58
C ARG A 112 -1.80 -7.50 -19.96
N GLN A 113 -0.88 -6.68 -19.43
CA GLN A 113 -0.78 -5.26 -19.78
C GLN A 113 -0.46 -5.05 -21.26
N LEU A 114 0.52 -5.80 -21.80
CA LEU A 114 0.85 -5.78 -23.23
C LEU A 114 -0.36 -6.19 -24.10
N LEU A 115 -1.09 -7.23 -23.69
CA LEU A 115 -2.30 -7.69 -24.38
C LEU A 115 -3.40 -6.63 -24.36
N ASN A 116 -3.65 -6.00 -23.20
CA ASN A 116 -4.65 -4.96 -23.03
C ASN A 116 -4.33 -3.70 -23.85
N ALA A 117 -3.07 -3.33 -23.94
CA ALA A 117 -2.61 -2.20 -24.75
C ALA A 117 -2.88 -2.42 -26.26
N GLY A 118 -2.65 -3.64 -26.75
CA GLY A 118 -2.96 -4.01 -28.14
C GLY A 118 -4.45 -3.96 -28.48
N ARG A 119 -5.33 -4.23 -27.50
CA ARG A 119 -6.79 -4.20 -27.69
C ARG A 119 -7.39 -2.82 -27.87
N GLY A 120 -6.79 -1.78 -27.24
CA GLY A 120 -7.38 -0.45 -27.19
C GLY A 120 -8.80 -0.41 -26.63
N GLU A 121 -9.49 0.71 -26.76
CA GLU A 121 -10.88 0.89 -26.26
C GLU A 121 -11.93 0.09 -27.05
N ALA A 122 -11.73 -0.08 -28.34
CA ALA A 122 -12.71 -0.70 -29.23
C ALA A 122 -12.81 -2.22 -29.10
N GLY A 123 -12.00 -2.86 -28.21
CA GLY A 123 -12.01 -4.31 -28.05
C GLY A 123 -11.40 -5.05 -29.24
N GLY A 124 -10.26 -4.57 -29.76
CA GLY A 124 -9.55 -5.14 -30.90
C GLY A 124 -9.03 -6.57 -30.67
N ALA A 125 -8.18 -7.03 -31.58
CA ALA A 125 -7.57 -8.36 -31.53
C ALA A 125 -6.81 -8.60 -30.22
N LEU A 126 -6.81 -9.84 -29.75
CA LEU A 126 -6.05 -10.27 -28.57
C LEU A 126 -4.62 -10.63 -28.99
N GLU A 127 -3.87 -9.65 -29.45
CA GLU A 127 -2.54 -9.81 -30.04
C GLU A 127 -1.47 -9.07 -29.23
N VAL A 128 -0.30 -9.71 -29.10
CA VAL A 128 0.90 -9.15 -28.47
C VAL A 128 2.06 -9.25 -29.46
N GLY A 129 2.78 -8.15 -29.68
CA GLY A 129 4.03 -8.17 -30.43
C GLY A 129 5.08 -9.04 -29.75
N ALA A 130 5.93 -9.71 -30.52
CA ALA A 130 7.04 -10.48 -29.98
C ALA A 130 7.96 -9.55 -29.14
N VAL A 131 8.35 -9.99 -27.96
CA VAL A 131 9.11 -9.18 -27.01
C VAL A 131 9.85 -10.08 -26.01
N VAL A 132 10.98 -9.62 -25.53
CA VAL A 132 11.64 -10.16 -24.33
C VAL A 132 11.67 -9.07 -23.26
N VAL A 133 11.09 -9.36 -22.10
CA VAL A 133 11.12 -8.49 -20.93
C VAL A 133 11.92 -9.17 -19.83
N ARG A 134 12.91 -8.47 -19.28
CA ARG A 134 13.64 -8.88 -18.06
C ARG A 134 13.44 -7.83 -17.00
N ASP A 135 12.86 -8.23 -15.87
CA ASP A 135 12.38 -7.26 -14.89
C ASP A 135 12.58 -7.75 -13.45
N ALA A 136 12.71 -6.80 -12.53
CA ALA A 136 12.85 -7.03 -11.10
C ALA A 136 12.52 -5.75 -10.32
N PRO A 137 11.93 -5.85 -9.11
CA PRO A 137 11.67 -4.68 -8.28
C PRO A 137 12.96 -4.08 -7.71
N ARG A 138 12.96 -2.74 -7.52
CA ARG A 138 14.00 -2.02 -6.78
C ARG A 138 13.90 -2.30 -5.28
N TYR A 139 12.69 -2.24 -4.71
CA TYR A 139 12.45 -2.43 -3.28
C TYR A 139 11.59 -3.66 -3.00
N PRO A 140 11.86 -4.37 -1.89
CA PRO A 140 11.10 -5.56 -1.50
C PRO A 140 9.70 -5.24 -0.94
N TRP A 141 9.47 -4.04 -0.39
CA TRP A 141 8.16 -3.59 0.08
C TRP A 141 7.55 -2.59 -0.89
N ARG A 142 6.36 -2.91 -1.41
CA ARG A 142 5.58 -2.07 -2.31
C ARG A 142 4.12 -2.18 -1.89
N GLY A 143 3.64 -1.19 -1.12
CA GLY A 143 2.39 -1.32 -0.37
C GLY A 143 1.34 -0.26 -0.71
N LEU A 144 0.14 -0.55 -0.21
CA LEU A 144 -0.94 0.40 -0.02
C LEU A 144 -1.40 0.28 1.43
N SER A 145 -1.41 1.38 2.18
CA SER A 145 -2.08 1.51 3.48
C SER A 145 -3.49 2.03 3.21
N LEU A 146 -4.49 1.28 3.67
CA LEU A 146 -5.91 1.59 3.46
C LEU A 146 -6.63 1.73 4.79
N ASP A 147 -7.18 2.91 5.03
CA ASP A 147 -8.13 3.15 6.11
C ASP A 147 -9.49 2.53 5.78
N VAL A 148 -9.99 1.68 6.67
CA VAL A 148 -11.35 1.09 6.59
C VAL A 148 -12.21 1.50 7.80
N VAL A 149 -11.71 2.47 8.57
CA VAL A 149 -12.35 2.91 9.81
C VAL A 149 -13.20 4.15 9.56
N ARG A 150 -12.63 5.21 8.99
CA ARG A 150 -13.36 6.46 8.73
C ARG A 150 -14.59 6.19 7.86
N HIS A 151 -14.45 5.36 6.82
CA HIS A 151 -15.57 4.70 6.15
C HIS A 151 -15.31 3.21 5.99
N TRP A 152 -16.37 2.41 6.06
CA TRP A 152 -16.24 0.96 6.00
C TRP A 152 -16.22 0.43 4.56
N PHE A 153 -15.19 -0.34 4.27
CA PHE A 153 -15.04 -1.12 3.03
C PHE A 153 -15.05 -2.62 3.38
N GLY A 154 -16.08 -3.32 2.91
CA GLY A 154 -16.28 -4.73 3.27
C GLY A 154 -15.36 -5.70 2.51
N PRO A 155 -15.49 -7.02 2.79
CA PRO A 155 -14.62 -8.04 2.20
C PRO A 155 -14.58 -8.04 0.67
N GLU A 156 -15.68 -7.70 -0.01
CA GLU A 156 -15.74 -7.61 -1.48
C GLU A 156 -14.89 -6.44 -2.00
N ASP A 157 -14.99 -5.27 -1.37
CA ASP A 157 -14.19 -4.11 -1.74
C ASP A 157 -12.71 -4.34 -1.46
N LEU A 158 -12.38 -4.98 -0.34
CA LEU A 158 -11.01 -5.33 0.00
C LEU A 158 -10.39 -6.32 -1.00
N ARG A 159 -11.15 -7.30 -1.50
CA ARG A 159 -10.68 -8.18 -2.58
C ARG A 159 -10.42 -7.41 -3.87
N ALA A 160 -11.29 -6.45 -4.22
CA ALA A 160 -11.07 -5.59 -5.38
C ALA A 160 -9.80 -4.72 -5.23
N VAL A 161 -9.52 -4.22 -4.02
CA VAL A 161 -8.26 -3.52 -3.72
C VAL A 161 -7.05 -4.45 -3.84
N VAL A 162 -7.13 -5.69 -3.34
CA VAL A 162 -6.07 -6.71 -3.52
C VAL A 162 -5.78 -6.94 -5.01
N ASP A 163 -6.81 -7.08 -5.84
CA ASP A 163 -6.63 -7.26 -7.29
C ASP A 163 -6.01 -6.00 -7.94
N LEU A 164 -6.43 -4.81 -7.52
CA LEU A 164 -5.90 -3.53 -8.03
C LEU A 164 -4.40 -3.37 -7.69
N VAL A 165 -4.00 -3.53 -6.42
CA VAL A 165 -2.59 -3.39 -6.02
C VAL A 165 -1.73 -4.47 -6.67
N GLY A 166 -2.27 -5.69 -6.81
CA GLY A 166 -1.63 -6.80 -7.52
C GLY A 166 -1.38 -6.49 -8.99
N SER A 167 -2.27 -5.77 -9.67
CA SER A 167 -2.11 -5.40 -11.09
C SER A 167 -0.89 -4.54 -11.35
N TYR A 168 -0.46 -3.75 -10.35
CA TYR A 168 0.75 -2.91 -10.37
C TYR A 168 1.95 -3.55 -9.65
N LYS A 169 1.95 -4.89 -9.47
CA LYS A 169 3.06 -5.64 -8.86
C LYS A 169 3.38 -5.20 -7.41
N MET A 170 2.42 -4.58 -6.72
CA MET A 170 2.54 -4.32 -5.29
C MET A 170 2.31 -5.61 -4.50
N ASN A 171 2.89 -5.71 -3.30
CA ASN A 171 2.95 -6.95 -2.54
C ASN A 171 2.58 -6.81 -1.05
N ARG A 172 2.11 -5.63 -0.62
CA ARG A 172 1.62 -5.38 0.74
C ARG A 172 0.29 -4.62 0.69
N LEU A 173 -0.65 -5.05 1.50
CA LEU A 173 -1.85 -4.28 1.82
C LEU A 173 -1.89 -4.09 3.33
N HIS A 174 -1.60 -2.88 3.78
CA HIS A 174 -1.70 -2.48 5.15
C HIS A 174 -3.14 -2.03 5.40
N LEU A 175 -3.79 -2.57 6.42
CA LEU A 175 -5.16 -2.25 6.79
C LEU A 175 -5.18 -1.55 8.14
N HIS A 176 -5.63 -0.29 8.15
CA HIS A 176 -5.90 0.47 9.36
C HIS A 176 -7.27 0.06 9.90
N LEU A 177 -7.28 -0.72 11.00
CA LEU A 177 -8.43 -1.50 11.47
C LEU A 177 -9.07 -0.95 12.73
N SER A 178 -8.47 0.04 13.38
CA SER A 178 -9.03 0.72 14.55
C SER A 178 -8.68 2.19 14.55
N ASP A 179 -9.64 3.02 14.97
CA ASP A 179 -9.50 4.45 15.10
C ASP A 179 -10.63 5.00 16.01
N ASP A 180 -10.74 6.30 16.14
CA ASP A 180 -11.75 6.97 16.97
C ASP A 180 -13.18 6.64 16.56
N GLN A 181 -13.45 6.50 15.24
CA GLN A 181 -14.79 6.25 14.69
C GLN A 181 -15.23 4.80 14.78
N GLY A 182 -14.28 3.85 14.94
CA GLY A 182 -14.67 2.45 14.94
C GLY A 182 -13.56 1.43 15.11
N TRP A 183 -14.00 0.19 15.34
CA TRP A 183 -13.15 -0.98 15.45
C TRP A 183 -13.56 -2.03 14.41
N ARG A 184 -12.65 -2.41 13.50
CA ARG A 184 -12.99 -3.13 12.26
C ARG A 184 -12.52 -4.61 12.21
N LEU A 185 -11.97 -5.13 13.29
CA LEU A 185 -11.54 -6.54 13.37
C LEU A 185 -12.08 -7.20 14.64
N ASP A 186 -12.67 -8.38 14.49
CA ASP A 186 -13.10 -9.16 15.64
C ASP A 186 -11.91 -9.64 16.47
N ILE A 187 -11.92 -9.33 17.78
CA ILE A 187 -10.92 -9.72 18.76
C ILE A 187 -11.58 -10.69 19.75
N PRO A 188 -11.34 -11.99 19.63
CA PRO A 188 -12.05 -13.00 20.43
C PRO A 188 -11.94 -12.81 21.95
N SER A 189 -10.81 -12.33 22.45
CA SER A 189 -10.61 -12.03 23.88
C SER A 189 -11.27 -10.72 24.32
N ARG A 190 -11.63 -9.84 23.38
CA ARG A 190 -12.20 -8.51 23.61
C ARG A 190 -13.46 -8.25 22.76
N PRO A 191 -14.52 -9.06 22.86
CA PRO A 191 -15.66 -9.03 21.94
C PRO A 191 -16.52 -7.76 22.03
N ALA A 192 -16.38 -6.93 23.06
CA ALA A 192 -17.08 -5.66 23.16
C ALA A 192 -16.59 -4.65 22.11
N LEU A 193 -15.35 -4.75 21.61
CA LEU A 193 -14.80 -3.86 20.59
C LEU A 193 -15.69 -3.83 19.35
N THR A 194 -15.96 -4.96 18.73
CA THR A 194 -16.82 -5.00 17.55
C THR A 194 -18.29 -4.88 17.89
N LYS A 195 -18.74 -5.41 19.05
CA LYS A 195 -20.14 -5.34 19.46
C LYS A 195 -20.62 -3.90 19.70
N LEU A 196 -19.80 -3.04 20.26
CA LEU A 196 -20.17 -1.67 20.65
C LEU A 196 -19.63 -0.62 19.69
N SER A 197 -18.45 -0.84 19.10
CA SER A 197 -17.72 0.19 18.37
C SER A 197 -17.51 -0.11 16.87
N SER A 198 -18.29 -1.02 16.26
CA SER A 198 -18.16 -1.30 14.82
C SER A 198 -19.26 -0.67 13.96
N GLN A 199 -20.32 -0.12 14.58
CA GLN A 199 -21.55 0.22 13.87
C GLN A 199 -21.51 1.59 13.18
N GLY A 200 -20.67 2.51 13.66
CA GLY A 200 -20.53 3.87 13.18
C GLY A 200 -19.33 4.08 12.26
N ALA A 201 -19.36 5.21 11.56
CA ALA A 201 -18.30 5.78 10.74
C ALA A 201 -18.46 7.30 10.69
N VAL A 202 -17.61 8.01 9.95
CA VAL A 202 -17.69 9.47 9.81
C VAL A 202 -19.07 9.93 9.39
N SER A 203 -19.55 11.00 10.02
CA SER A 203 -20.87 11.63 9.77
C SER A 203 -22.06 10.67 9.95
N GLY A 204 -21.94 9.66 10.81
CA GLY A 204 -22.98 8.67 11.07
C GLY A 204 -23.21 7.68 9.93
N ALA A 205 -22.27 7.54 9.02
CA ALA A 205 -22.32 6.51 7.99
C ALA A 205 -22.31 5.09 8.62
N PRO A 206 -22.81 4.06 7.92
CA PRO A 206 -22.78 2.70 8.45
C PRO A 206 -21.36 2.17 8.54
N GLY A 207 -21.03 1.56 9.67
CA GLY A 207 -19.79 0.83 9.87
C GLY A 207 -19.92 -0.65 9.55
N GLY A 208 -18.93 -1.41 9.99
CA GLY A 208 -18.82 -2.86 9.85
C GLY A 208 -17.53 -3.36 10.49
N PHE A 209 -17.28 -4.64 10.38
CA PHE A 209 -16.02 -5.25 10.82
C PHE A 209 -15.77 -6.56 10.09
N LEU A 210 -14.54 -7.01 10.09
CA LEU A 210 -14.14 -8.34 9.63
C LEU A 210 -14.27 -9.32 10.80
N SER A 211 -15.06 -10.36 10.61
CA SER A 211 -14.97 -11.53 11.49
C SER A 211 -13.62 -12.22 11.34
N THR A 212 -13.27 -13.07 12.30
CA THR A 212 -12.02 -13.87 12.23
C THR A 212 -11.94 -14.73 10.97
N ASP A 213 -13.09 -15.25 10.50
CA ASP A 213 -13.15 -16.06 9.28
C ASP A 213 -12.98 -15.20 8.02
N GLU A 214 -13.67 -14.05 7.92
CA GLU A 214 -13.51 -13.12 6.78
C GLU A 214 -12.10 -12.55 6.69
N TYR A 215 -11.47 -12.25 7.83
CA TYR A 215 -10.08 -11.79 7.86
C TYR A 215 -9.12 -12.89 7.39
N ARG A 216 -9.33 -14.14 7.80
CA ARG A 216 -8.54 -15.28 7.29
C ARG A 216 -8.72 -15.47 5.78
N GLU A 217 -9.97 -15.49 5.29
CA GLU A 217 -10.27 -15.64 3.87
C GLU A 217 -9.66 -14.53 3.02
N LEU A 218 -9.67 -13.27 3.52
CA LEU A 218 -9.02 -12.15 2.84
C LEU A 218 -7.51 -12.35 2.74
N GLN A 219 -6.87 -12.80 3.83
CA GLN A 219 -5.43 -13.08 3.82
C GLN A 219 -5.06 -14.22 2.88
N GLU A 220 -5.85 -15.31 2.85
CA GLU A 220 -5.65 -16.43 1.93
C GLU A 220 -5.79 -15.97 0.47
N TYR A 221 -6.82 -15.16 0.16
CA TYR A 221 -7.03 -14.56 -1.15
C TYR A 221 -5.85 -13.66 -1.59
N ALA A 222 -5.34 -12.84 -0.69
CA ALA A 222 -4.20 -11.98 -0.93
C ALA A 222 -2.89 -12.80 -1.11
N ALA A 223 -2.67 -13.81 -0.27
CA ALA A 223 -1.47 -14.66 -0.30
C ALA A 223 -1.36 -15.48 -1.59
N GLU A 224 -2.47 -15.97 -2.15
CA GLU A 224 -2.47 -16.58 -3.47
C GLU A 224 -1.93 -15.63 -4.55
N ARG A 225 -2.18 -14.31 -4.40
CA ARG A 225 -1.75 -13.23 -5.30
C ARG A 225 -0.38 -12.65 -4.96
N GLU A 226 0.35 -13.27 -4.01
CA GLU A 226 1.65 -12.81 -3.50
C GLU A 226 1.56 -11.45 -2.77
N ILE A 227 0.42 -11.17 -2.13
CA ILE A 227 0.19 -9.98 -1.33
C ILE A 227 0.04 -10.38 0.14
N VAL A 228 0.78 -9.70 1.02
CA VAL A 228 0.70 -9.91 2.47
C VAL A 228 -0.14 -8.79 3.08
N ILE A 229 -1.14 -9.19 3.89
CA ILE A 229 -1.91 -8.25 4.71
C ILE A 229 -1.09 -7.89 5.95
N VAL A 230 -0.99 -6.58 6.22
CA VAL A 230 -0.36 -6.02 7.44
C VAL A 230 -1.48 -5.35 8.24
N PRO A 231 -1.93 -5.93 9.36
CA PRO A 231 -2.96 -5.32 10.19
C PRO A 231 -2.37 -4.21 11.04
N GLU A 232 -3.09 -3.10 11.18
CA GLU A 232 -2.82 -2.05 12.13
C GLU A 232 -3.91 -1.98 13.18
N ILE A 233 -3.48 -1.92 14.44
CA ILE A 233 -4.29 -1.51 15.59
C ILE A 233 -3.59 -0.29 16.16
N ASP A 234 -4.17 0.87 15.94
CA ASP A 234 -3.55 2.13 16.32
C ASP A 234 -3.69 2.39 17.83
N VAL A 235 -2.54 2.57 18.44
CA VAL A 235 -2.37 2.90 19.87
C VAL A 235 -1.05 3.65 20.07
N PRO A 236 -0.95 4.56 21.07
CA PRO A 236 -1.93 4.86 22.13
C PRO A 236 -2.91 5.98 21.80
N GLY A 237 -2.80 6.65 20.63
CA GLY A 237 -3.77 7.58 20.07
C GLY A 237 -4.86 6.85 19.28
N HIS A 238 -5.80 7.58 18.68
CA HIS A 238 -6.85 7.04 17.80
C HIS A 238 -7.69 5.90 18.44
N VAL A 239 -8.01 6.05 19.74
CA VAL A 239 -8.53 4.94 20.57
C VAL A 239 -9.92 5.17 21.12
N ASN A 240 -10.67 6.17 20.64
CA ASN A 240 -12.01 6.44 21.17
C ASN A 240 -12.93 5.23 21.03
N ALA A 241 -12.84 4.46 19.94
CA ALA A 241 -13.61 3.22 19.78
C ALA A 241 -13.28 2.18 20.85
N ALA A 242 -12.01 2.07 21.27
CA ALA A 242 -11.60 1.17 22.34
C ALA A 242 -12.12 1.64 23.71
N THR A 243 -11.98 2.93 24.02
CA THR A 243 -12.45 3.52 25.29
C THR A 243 -13.97 3.60 25.37
N HIS A 244 -14.67 3.69 24.23
CA HIS A 244 -16.12 3.53 24.15
C HIS A 244 -16.58 2.10 24.50
N ALA A 245 -15.81 1.10 24.06
CA ALA A 245 -16.12 -0.30 24.36
C ALA A 245 -15.74 -0.72 25.79
N TYR A 246 -14.67 -0.14 26.35
CA TYR A 246 -14.06 -0.51 27.61
C TYR A 246 -13.76 0.73 28.46
N GLY A 247 -14.73 1.17 29.29
CA GLY A 247 -14.58 2.34 30.17
C GLY A 247 -13.43 2.22 31.17
N GLU A 248 -12.96 1.01 31.51
CA GLU A 248 -11.79 0.81 32.36
C GLU A 248 -10.47 1.29 31.76
N LEU A 249 -10.44 1.62 30.47
CA LEU A 249 -9.31 2.26 29.78
C LEU A 249 -9.26 3.77 30.03
N MET A 250 -10.28 4.34 30.67
CA MET A 250 -10.35 5.74 31.04
C MET A 250 -10.10 5.96 32.53
N PRO A 251 -9.45 7.05 32.96
CA PRO A 251 -9.25 7.37 34.37
C PRO A 251 -10.55 7.52 35.16
N SER A 252 -11.63 7.89 34.50
CA SER A 252 -12.98 7.99 35.11
C SER A 252 -13.60 6.62 35.41
N GLY A 253 -13.15 5.55 34.72
CA GLY A 253 -13.79 4.25 34.68
C GLY A 253 -15.09 4.20 33.86
N GLU A 254 -15.45 5.30 33.19
CA GLU A 254 -16.66 5.43 32.37
C GLU A 254 -16.27 5.40 30.87
N ALA A 255 -17.10 4.72 30.08
CA ALA A 255 -16.92 4.66 28.63
C ALA A 255 -17.10 6.05 27.99
N THR A 256 -16.32 6.33 26.95
CA THR A 256 -16.48 7.54 26.13
C THR A 256 -17.74 7.46 25.26
N GLU A 257 -18.23 8.60 24.80
CA GLU A 257 -19.27 8.62 23.77
C GLU A 257 -18.68 8.15 22.43
N ALA A 258 -19.54 7.56 21.58
CA ALA A 258 -19.15 7.21 20.22
C ALA A 258 -18.80 8.48 19.41
N TYR A 259 -17.79 8.39 18.56
CA TYR A 259 -17.31 9.51 17.76
C TYR A 259 -17.57 9.28 16.26
N ASP A 260 -18.01 10.34 15.57
CA ASP A 260 -18.30 10.32 14.13
C ASP A 260 -17.73 11.53 13.37
N GLY A 261 -16.85 12.31 14.02
CA GLY A 261 -16.12 13.42 13.41
C GLY A 261 -14.84 12.99 12.68
N ILE A 262 -14.05 13.99 12.26
CA ILE A 262 -12.76 13.79 11.57
C ILE A 262 -11.59 14.45 12.30
N GLU A 263 -11.80 15.04 13.46
CA GLU A 263 -10.72 15.62 14.28
C GLU A 263 -9.87 14.48 14.87
N VAL A 264 -8.58 14.71 14.99
CA VAL A 264 -7.57 13.77 15.47
C VAL A 264 -6.86 14.28 16.72
N GLY A 265 -6.06 13.44 17.41
CA GLY A 265 -5.20 13.84 18.51
C GLY A 265 -5.91 14.10 19.85
N PHE A 266 -7.22 13.86 19.97
CA PHE A 266 -8.00 14.11 21.19
C PHE A 266 -8.17 12.88 22.08
N SER A 267 -7.95 11.69 21.59
CA SER A 267 -8.12 10.43 22.32
C SER A 267 -6.78 9.80 22.66
N LYS A 268 -6.67 9.19 23.84
CA LYS A 268 -5.47 8.43 24.21
C LYS A 268 -5.75 7.35 25.24
N LEU A 269 -4.94 6.30 25.24
CA LEU A 269 -4.81 5.40 26.36
C LEU A 269 -3.98 6.04 27.50
N HIS A 270 -4.11 5.52 28.69
CA HIS A 270 -3.35 5.94 29.86
C HIS A 270 -2.49 4.78 30.36
N PHE A 271 -1.17 4.94 30.31
CA PHE A 271 -0.22 3.86 30.55
C PHE A 271 -0.35 3.24 31.95
N ASP A 272 -0.55 4.07 32.99
CA ASP A 272 -0.54 3.63 34.39
C ASP A 272 -1.88 3.04 34.85
N LEU A 273 -2.91 2.95 34.00
CA LEU A 273 -4.15 2.27 34.34
C LEU A 273 -3.94 0.74 34.35
N PRO A 274 -4.42 0.03 35.39
CA PRO A 274 -4.25 -1.41 35.49
C PRO A 274 -4.85 -2.22 34.34
N ALA A 275 -5.79 -1.64 33.60
CA ALA A 275 -6.46 -2.27 32.45
C ALA A 275 -5.66 -2.17 31.14
N THR A 276 -4.75 -1.19 30.99
CA THR A 276 -4.12 -0.85 29.72
C THR A 276 -3.21 -1.95 29.19
N GLU A 277 -2.21 -2.40 29.96
CA GLU A 277 -1.32 -3.47 29.50
C GLU A 277 -2.07 -4.79 29.22
N PRO A 278 -2.98 -5.28 30.10
CA PRO A 278 -3.77 -6.46 29.79
C PRO A 278 -4.62 -6.32 28.51
N PHE A 279 -5.18 -5.13 28.26
CA PHE A 279 -5.93 -4.86 27.03
C PHE A 279 -5.05 -4.98 25.79
N LEU A 280 -3.90 -4.29 25.77
CA LEU A 280 -2.97 -4.35 24.65
C LEU A 280 -2.43 -5.76 24.41
N ARG A 281 -2.11 -6.49 25.49
CA ARG A 281 -1.63 -7.86 25.41
C ARG A 281 -2.66 -8.79 24.78
N ASP A 282 -3.91 -8.71 25.20
CA ASP A 282 -5.00 -9.51 24.64
C ASP A 282 -5.18 -9.19 23.14
N VAL A 283 -5.25 -7.92 22.79
CA VAL A 283 -5.45 -7.45 21.40
C VAL A 283 -4.30 -7.90 20.50
N PHE A 284 -3.05 -7.59 20.84
CA PHE A 284 -1.91 -7.96 20.00
C PHE A 284 -1.68 -9.47 19.93
N THR A 285 -1.99 -10.23 21.00
CA THR A 285 -1.94 -11.70 20.97
C THR A 285 -2.95 -12.27 19.96
N ASP A 286 -4.19 -11.78 19.99
CA ASP A 286 -5.22 -12.26 19.06
C ASP A 286 -4.92 -11.83 17.61
N VAL A 287 -4.55 -10.58 17.39
CA VAL A 287 -4.15 -10.08 16.06
C VAL A 287 -2.99 -10.88 15.48
N ALA A 288 -1.92 -11.08 16.29
CA ALA A 288 -0.75 -11.85 15.86
C ALA A 288 -1.10 -13.31 15.50
N ARG A 289 -1.97 -13.94 16.29
CA ARG A 289 -2.42 -15.32 16.06
C ARG A 289 -3.25 -15.46 14.80
N MET A 290 -4.09 -14.46 14.47
CA MET A 290 -4.96 -14.46 13.29
C MET A 290 -4.21 -14.06 12.02
N THR A 291 -3.06 -13.38 12.13
CA THR A 291 -2.33 -12.83 10.99
C THR A 291 -1.35 -13.84 10.41
N LEU A 292 -1.48 -14.12 9.10
CA LEU A 292 -0.56 -15.01 8.37
C LEU A 292 0.80 -14.35 8.14
N GLY A 293 0.81 -13.05 7.84
CA GLY A 293 2.03 -12.27 7.61
C GLY A 293 2.91 -12.12 8.86
N PRO A 294 4.18 -11.74 8.70
CA PRO A 294 5.11 -11.60 9.82
C PRO A 294 5.01 -10.26 10.56
N TRP A 295 4.20 -9.32 10.10
CA TRP A 295 4.14 -7.95 10.63
C TRP A 295 2.81 -7.65 11.33
N VAL A 296 2.88 -6.81 12.36
CA VAL A 296 1.73 -6.13 12.99
C VAL A 296 2.13 -4.67 13.20
N HIS A 297 1.29 -3.76 12.73
CA HIS A 297 1.45 -2.33 12.90
C HIS A 297 0.69 -1.87 14.14
N PHE A 298 1.34 -1.05 14.99
CA PHE A 298 0.70 -0.55 16.22
C PHE A 298 0.35 0.94 16.17
N GLY A 299 0.47 1.59 15.00
CA GLY A 299 0.19 3.02 14.86
C GLY A 299 1.24 3.89 15.54
N GLY A 300 0.78 4.74 16.44
CA GLY A 300 1.64 5.58 17.28
C GLY A 300 1.80 7.01 16.79
N ASP A 301 0.94 7.44 15.88
CA ASP A 301 0.90 8.79 15.33
C ASP A 301 -0.06 9.70 16.12
N GLU A 302 0.11 11.00 15.93
CA GLU A 302 -0.79 12.08 16.39
C GLU A 302 -1.21 12.05 17.88
N VAL A 303 -0.37 11.52 18.77
CA VAL A 303 -0.66 11.41 20.21
C VAL A 303 -0.38 12.75 20.91
N LEU A 304 -1.02 13.82 20.45
CA LEU A 304 -0.74 15.22 20.81
C LEU A 304 -0.94 15.56 22.29
N MET A 305 -1.73 14.77 23.02
CA MET A 305 -2.04 15.00 24.44
C MET A 305 -1.23 14.12 25.39
N MET A 306 -0.13 13.52 24.95
CA MET A 306 0.66 12.60 25.75
C MET A 306 2.08 13.14 25.96
N GLU A 307 2.56 13.07 27.20
CA GLU A 307 3.95 13.42 27.51
C GLU A 307 4.92 12.42 26.84
N ALA A 308 6.06 12.90 26.38
CA ALA A 308 7.03 12.10 25.63
C ALA A 308 7.49 10.83 26.38
N ASP A 309 7.65 10.90 27.72
CA ASP A 309 8.02 9.75 28.55
C ASP A 309 6.90 8.69 28.58
N GLU A 310 5.63 9.11 28.67
CA GLU A 310 4.48 8.18 28.62
C GLU A 310 4.39 7.51 27.25
N PHE A 311 4.52 8.29 26.17
CA PHE A 311 4.55 7.79 24.80
C PHE A 311 5.69 6.78 24.59
N GLY A 312 6.90 7.11 25.03
CA GLY A 312 8.06 6.20 24.94
C GLY A 312 7.82 4.84 25.63
N ARG A 313 7.11 4.83 26.77
CA ARG A 313 6.73 3.60 27.48
C ARG A 313 5.74 2.76 26.64
N PHE A 314 4.77 3.40 25.95
CA PHE A 314 3.86 2.72 25.02
C PHE A 314 4.61 2.12 23.83
N VAL A 315 5.51 2.88 23.21
CA VAL A 315 6.31 2.41 22.08
C VAL A 315 7.10 1.15 22.45
N VAL A 316 7.75 1.15 23.63
CA VAL A 316 8.49 -0.01 24.11
C VAL A 316 7.55 -1.18 24.38
N LEU A 317 6.45 -0.97 25.10
CA LEU A 317 5.48 -2.01 25.44
C LEU A 317 4.86 -2.66 24.19
N CYS A 318 4.40 -1.86 23.22
CA CYS A 318 3.78 -2.39 22.00
C CYS A 318 4.75 -3.25 21.19
N GLN A 319 6.00 -2.81 21.03
CA GLN A 319 7.05 -3.60 20.39
C GLN A 319 7.31 -4.93 21.13
N GLU A 320 7.32 -4.91 22.47
CA GLU A 320 7.50 -6.11 23.29
C GLU A 320 6.37 -7.09 23.10
N LEU A 321 5.13 -6.64 23.20
CA LEU A 321 3.94 -7.49 23.07
C LEU A 321 3.85 -8.14 21.68
N ILE A 322 4.12 -7.36 20.61
CA ILE A 322 4.12 -7.86 19.23
C ILE A 322 5.23 -8.87 19.02
N ALA A 323 6.45 -8.60 19.54
CA ALA A 323 7.58 -9.51 19.42
C ALA A 323 7.37 -10.80 20.26
N GLU A 324 6.81 -10.72 21.46
CA GLU A 324 6.42 -11.85 22.28
C GLU A 324 5.39 -12.74 21.57
N ALA A 325 4.49 -12.13 20.80
CA ALA A 325 3.51 -12.83 19.97
C ALA A 325 4.10 -13.40 18.66
N GLY A 326 5.42 -13.25 18.43
CA GLY A 326 6.15 -13.83 17.30
C GLY A 326 6.04 -13.03 16.00
N LYS A 327 5.70 -11.73 16.08
CA LYS A 327 5.60 -10.83 14.93
C LYS A 327 6.66 -9.73 14.98
N THR A 328 6.93 -9.13 13.83
CA THR A 328 7.78 -7.93 13.70
C THR A 328 6.91 -6.69 13.87
N PRO A 329 7.24 -5.78 14.78
CA PRO A 329 6.51 -4.55 14.97
C PRO A 329 6.74 -3.59 13.80
N VAL A 330 5.66 -2.92 13.40
CA VAL A 330 5.66 -1.77 12.49
C VAL A 330 4.99 -0.60 13.21
N ALA A 331 5.46 0.63 13.00
CA ALA A 331 4.87 1.82 13.60
C ALA A 331 5.01 3.02 12.66
N TRP A 332 4.24 4.06 12.92
CA TRP A 332 4.48 5.36 12.31
C TRP A 332 5.80 5.97 12.81
N GLN A 333 6.31 6.96 12.10
CA GLN A 333 7.65 7.54 12.31
C GLN A 333 7.87 8.11 13.72
N GLU A 334 6.82 8.51 14.41
CA GLU A 334 6.86 9.09 15.77
C GLU A 334 7.51 8.14 16.78
N ALA A 335 7.40 6.83 16.55
CA ALA A 335 8.05 5.80 17.35
C ALA A 335 9.60 5.88 17.30
N ALA A 336 10.20 6.62 16.37
CA ALA A 336 11.64 6.86 16.32
C ALA A 336 12.19 7.64 17.54
N GLY A 337 11.30 8.27 18.30
CA GLY A 337 11.65 9.08 19.48
C GLY A 337 11.84 10.57 19.18
N SER A 338 11.36 11.40 20.09
CA SER A 338 11.15 12.85 20.08
C SER A 338 9.96 13.30 19.23
N VAL A 339 8.81 13.41 19.86
CA VAL A 339 7.76 14.30 19.37
C VAL A 339 8.25 15.71 19.65
N ASP A 340 8.51 16.49 18.63
CA ASP A 340 8.70 17.92 18.79
C ASP A 340 7.31 18.57 18.86
N ASP A 341 6.89 18.99 20.06
CA ASP A 341 5.57 19.59 20.34
C ASP A 341 5.38 20.97 19.68
N SER A 342 6.20 21.37 18.70
CA SER A 342 6.22 22.72 18.15
C SER A 342 5.43 22.93 16.86
N VAL A 343 4.49 22.05 16.50
CA VAL A 343 3.55 22.35 15.41
C VAL A 343 2.21 22.78 16.00
N ASP A 344 2.13 24.04 16.41
CA ASP A 344 0.87 24.74 16.67
C ASP A 344 0.19 25.05 15.33
N ASP A 345 -0.94 24.44 15.05
CA ASP A 345 -1.79 24.69 13.90
C ASP A 345 -2.50 26.07 13.93
N SER A 346 -2.08 26.99 14.81
CA SER A 346 -2.55 28.38 14.78
C SER A 346 -1.74 29.18 13.77
N VAL A 347 -2.31 29.40 12.59
CA VAL A 347 -1.87 30.45 11.67
C VAL A 347 -2.04 31.82 12.36
N ASP A 348 -1.04 32.27 13.06
CA ASP A 348 -0.91 33.67 13.44
C ASP A 348 0.49 34.19 13.07
N ASP A 349 0.51 35.14 12.13
CA ASP A 349 1.69 35.86 11.64
C ASP A 349 2.28 36.73 12.75
N SER A 350 3.03 36.16 13.70
CA SER A 350 3.92 36.95 14.52
C SER A 350 5.23 36.20 14.81
N VAL A 351 6.26 36.60 14.09
CA VAL A 351 7.64 36.17 14.28
C VAL A 351 8.11 36.69 15.64
N ASP A 352 8.40 35.81 16.58
CA ASP A 352 9.25 36.10 17.72
C ASP A 352 10.49 35.19 17.68
N ASP A 353 11.63 35.81 17.35
CA ASP A 353 12.96 35.18 17.35
C ASP A 353 13.44 34.95 18.80
N SER A 354 13.01 33.87 19.43
CA SER A 354 13.70 33.33 20.59
C SER A 354 14.20 31.92 20.32
N VAL A 355 15.46 31.83 19.88
CA VAL A 355 16.23 30.61 19.76
C VAL A 355 16.33 29.96 21.14
N ASP A 356 15.58 28.90 21.38
CA ASP A 356 15.80 27.99 22.51
C ASP A 356 16.95 27.05 22.15
N ASP A 357 18.09 27.28 22.76
CA ASP A 357 19.37 26.60 22.58
C ASP A 357 19.33 25.22 23.26
N ARG A 358 18.48 24.30 22.77
CA ARG A 358 18.61 22.87 23.03
C ARG A 358 19.35 22.22 21.86
N ALA A 359 20.64 22.52 21.87
CA ALA A 359 21.60 21.85 20.99
C ALA A 359 21.57 20.35 21.25
N ASP A 360 21.56 19.61 20.12
CA ASP A 360 21.81 18.20 19.99
C ASP A 360 20.71 17.27 20.55
N GLY A 361 19.77 16.91 19.69
CA GLY A 361 18.72 15.90 19.88
C GLY A 361 19.18 14.54 20.44
N GLU A 362 19.63 14.51 21.71
CA GLU A 362 20.06 13.33 22.45
C GLU A 362 18.88 12.61 23.14
N GLY A 363 17.72 12.51 22.47
CA GLY A 363 16.65 11.64 22.96
C GLY A 363 17.00 10.16 22.78
N PRO A 364 16.53 9.26 23.65
CA PRO A 364 16.76 7.82 23.50
C PRO A 364 16.12 7.32 22.20
N VAL A 365 16.80 6.38 21.51
CA VAL A 365 16.19 5.63 20.41
C VAL A 365 15.23 4.63 21.03
N LEU A 366 13.93 4.76 20.75
CA LEU A 366 12.87 3.94 21.34
C LEU A 366 12.67 2.62 20.60
N VAL A 367 13.07 2.55 19.32
CA VAL A 367 12.83 1.39 18.47
C VAL A 367 13.92 0.33 18.59
N ARG A 368 13.50 -0.93 18.53
CA ARG A 368 14.38 -2.10 18.50
C ARG A 368 14.96 -2.31 17.11
N PRO A 369 16.14 -2.92 16.99
CA PRO A 369 16.67 -3.35 15.69
C PRO A 369 15.67 -4.26 14.96
N GLY A 370 15.41 -3.97 13.68
CA GLY A 370 14.47 -4.71 12.85
C GLY A 370 13.01 -4.22 12.91
N THR A 371 12.67 -3.26 13.79
CA THR A 371 11.38 -2.56 13.72
C THR A 371 11.27 -1.81 12.40
N LEU A 372 10.11 -1.87 11.76
CA LEU A 372 9.80 -1.08 10.58
C LEU A 372 9.13 0.22 11.01
N LEU A 373 9.63 1.34 10.50
CA LEU A 373 9.02 2.66 10.69
C LEU A 373 8.42 3.14 9.37
N GLN A 374 7.15 3.51 9.41
CA GLN A 374 6.47 4.10 8.26
C GLN A 374 6.59 5.62 8.33
N TYR A 375 7.33 6.19 7.38
CA TYR A 375 7.56 7.63 7.26
C TYR A 375 6.42 8.28 6.50
N TRP A 376 5.81 9.30 7.07
CA TRP A 376 4.68 10.01 6.45
C TRP A 376 4.80 11.53 6.52
N ASP A 377 5.09 12.11 7.68
CA ASP A 377 5.19 13.55 7.84
C ASP A 377 6.57 14.04 7.40
N THR A 378 6.57 14.92 6.42
CA THR A 378 7.78 15.47 5.79
C THR A 378 8.27 16.76 6.46
N ARG A 379 7.54 17.28 7.45
CA ARG A 379 7.81 18.57 8.11
C ARG A 379 8.82 18.48 9.26
N PRO A 380 8.81 17.46 10.15
CA PRO A 380 9.74 17.37 11.26
C PRO A 380 11.19 17.15 10.85
N ASP A 381 12.12 17.49 11.76
CA ASP A 381 13.54 17.19 11.60
C ASP A 381 13.77 15.68 11.41
N PRO A 382 14.46 15.23 10.37
CA PRO A 382 14.74 13.81 10.11
C PRO A 382 15.80 13.20 11.05
N ALA A 383 16.45 13.95 11.90
CA ALA A 383 17.52 13.46 12.77
C ALA A 383 17.12 12.24 13.64
N PRO A 384 15.90 12.19 14.25
CA PRO A 384 15.44 11.01 14.98
C PRO A 384 15.39 9.76 14.10
N LEU A 385 14.90 9.88 12.85
CA LEU A 385 14.81 8.78 11.88
C LEU A 385 16.20 8.26 11.49
N VAL A 386 17.14 9.16 11.27
CA VAL A 386 18.53 8.79 10.95
C VAL A 386 19.19 8.07 12.14
N ARG A 387 18.90 8.50 13.39
CA ARG A 387 19.36 7.77 14.59
C ARG A 387 18.74 6.38 14.70
N ALA A 388 17.43 6.27 14.47
CA ALA A 388 16.73 4.98 14.46
C ALA A 388 17.29 4.02 13.40
N ALA A 389 17.60 4.52 12.19
CA ALA A 389 18.28 3.75 11.14
C ALA A 389 19.65 3.22 11.59
N ARG A 390 20.45 4.06 12.27
CA ARG A 390 21.75 3.64 12.83
C ARG A 390 21.60 2.59 13.93
N ALA A 391 20.48 2.60 14.66
CA ALA A 391 20.12 1.58 15.64
C ALA A 391 19.55 0.30 15.01
N GLY A 392 19.37 0.25 13.69
CA GLY A 392 18.93 -0.94 12.97
C GLY A 392 17.44 -0.97 12.60
N ALA A 393 16.71 0.13 12.75
CA ALA A 393 15.36 0.27 12.19
C ALA A 393 15.39 0.30 10.67
N LYS A 394 14.29 -0.10 10.03
CA LYS A 394 14.06 -0.04 8.59
C LYS A 394 12.87 0.86 8.29
N PHE A 395 12.78 1.36 7.07
CA PHE A 395 11.80 2.36 6.71
C PHE A 395 10.93 1.95 5.53
N VAL A 396 9.62 2.11 5.69
CA VAL A 396 8.63 2.13 4.63
C VAL A 396 8.25 3.59 4.39
N LEU A 397 8.34 4.05 3.15
CA LEU A 397 8.21 5.47 2.83
C LEU A 397 6.82 5.78 2.27
N SER A 398 6.10 6.64 2.95
CA SER A 398 4.76 7.13 2.59
C SER A 398 4.68 8.66 2.71
N PRO A 399 5.60 9.45 2.10
CA PRO A 399 5.62 10.91 2.30
C PRO A 399 4.27 11.52 1.89
N ALA A 400 3.65 12.29 2.80
CA ALA A 400 2.27 12.73 2.64
C ALA A 400 2.07 13.68 1.45
N ASP A 401 3.07 14.47 1.11
CA ASP A 401 3.06 15.36 -0.05
C ASP A 401 3.31 14.64 -1.40
N ARG A 402 3.40 13.30 -1.41
CA ARG A 402 3.71 12.44 -2.58
C ARG A 402 2.84 11.19 -2.67
N ALA A 403 2.73 10.45 -1.55
CA ALA A 403 2.18 9.09 -1.51
C ALA A 403 0.85 8.99 -0.78
N TYR A 404 0.34 10.06 -0.16
CA TYR A 404 -0.99 10.10 0.43
C TYR A 404 -2.04 10.40 -0.66
N LEU A 405 -2.75 9.36 -1.03
CA LEU A 405 -3.69 9.40 -2.15
C LEU A 405 -5.10 9.89 -1.72
N ASP A 406 -5.25 10.27 -0.46
CA ASP A 406 -6.40 11.00 0.08
C ASP A 406 -6.21 12.52 -0.01
N MET A 407 -5.02 13.03 -0.27
CA MET A 407 -4.84 14.44 -0.56
C MET A 407 -5.55 14.82 -1.87
N LYS A 408 -6.21 15.99 -1.88
CA LYS A 408 -6.88 16.51 -3.08
C LYS A 408 -5.91 16.64 -4.24
N TYR A 409 -6.39 16.33 -5.43
CA TYR A 409 -5.64 16.64 -6.66
C TYR A 409 -5.50 18.16 -6.89
N THR A 410 -6.62 18.90 -6.74
CA THR A 410 -6.69 20.35 -6.90
C THR A 410 -7.62 20.94 -5.84
N PRO A 411 -7.61 22.28 -5.63
CA PRO A 411 -8.55 22.93 -4.70
C PRO A 411 -10.04 22.61 -4.99
N GLU A 412 -10.39 22.39 -6.25
CA GLU A 412 -11.75 22.14 -6.70
C GLU A 412 -12.16 20.67 -6.63
N HIS A 413 -11.18 19.76 -6.38
CA HIS A 413 -11.49 18.32 -6.29
C HIS A 413 -12.46 18.06 -5.12
N PRO A 414 -13.57 17.31 -5.33
CA PRO A 414 -14.62 17.18 -4.32
C PRO A 414 -14.21 16.27 -3.15
N LEU A 415 -13.33 15.30 -3.37
CA LEU A 415 -12.89 14.32 -2.38
C LEU A 415 -11.48 14.66 -1.87
N GLY A 416 -11.17 14.18 -0.68
CA GLY A 416 -9.86 14.29 -0.06
C GLY A 416 -9.71 15.50 0.86
N LEU A 417 -8.63 15.48 1.63
CA LEU A 417 -8.15 16.59 2.46
C LEU A 417 -6.99 17.31 1.77
N HIS A 418 -6.39 18.32 2.42
CA HIS A 418 -5.30 19.08 1.81
C HIS A 418 -4.28 19.61 2.85
N TRP A 419 -4.24 18.99 4.02
CA TRP A 419 -3.33 19.40 5.11
C TRP A 419 -1.85 19.21 4.72
N ALA A 420 -1.50 18.24 3.86
CA ALA A 420 -0.16 18.08 3.29
C ALA A 420 0.00 18.79 1.92
N GLY A 421 -1.00 19.56 1.49
CA GLY A 421 -1.03 20.22 0.18
C GLY A 421 -1.92 19.51 -0.85
N PHE A 422 -1.73 19.84 -2.11
CA PHE A 422 -2.40 19.20 -3.22
C PHE A 422 -1.41 18.23 -3.88
N VAL A 423 -1.86 17.00 -4.13
CA VAL A 423 -1.01 15.94 -4.70
C VAL A 423 -1.57 15.52 -6.06
N GLU A 424 -0.98 16.03 -7.12
CA GLU A 424 -1.30 15.64 -8.49
C GLU A 424 -0.50 14.39 -8.91
N LEU A 425 -0.84 13.81 -10.05
CA LEU A 425 -0.19 12.60 -10.55
C LEU A 425 1.34 12.73 -10.64
N ARG A 426 1.82 13.89 -11.09
CA ARG A 426 3.25 14.14 -11.22
C ARG A 426 3.96 14.21 -9.86
N ASP A 427 3.30 14.71 -8.82
CA ASP A 427 3.85 14.75 -7.47
C ASP A 427 4.07 13.34 -6.91
N SER A 428 3.13 12.42 -7.19
CA SER A 428 3.28 11.00 -6.85
C SER A 428 4.34 10.26 -7.67
N TYR A 429 4.76 10.82 -8.80
CA TYR A 429 5.76 10.25 -9.69
C TYR A 429 7.17 10.82 -9.49
N ASP A 430 7.34 12.15 -9.39
CA ASP A 430 8.62 12.86 -9.46
C ASP A 430 9.36 12.92 -8.10
N TRP A 431 9.64 11.76 -7.51
CA TRP A 431 10.48 11.67 -6.30
C TRP A 431 11.29 10.38 -6.27
N ASP A 432 12.35 10.36 -5.44
CA ASP A 432 13.21 9.20 -5.25
C ASP A 432 13.22 8.76 -3.78
N PRO A 433 12.77 7.53 -3.47
CA PRO A 433 12.81 6.98 -2.12
C PRO A 433 14.17 7.04 -1.43
N ALA A 434 15.27 6.95 -2.19
CA ALA A 434 16.62 6.99 -1.64
C ALA A 434 17.03 8.36 -1.07
N THR A 435 16.28 9.43 -1.41
CA THR A 435 16.68 10.82 -1.08
C THR A 435 15.60 11.62 -0.38
N VAL A 436 14.41 11.04 -0.13
CA VAL A 436 13.27 11.76 0.46
C VAL A 436 13.49 12.11 1.93
N ILE A 437 14.31 11.36 2.65
CA ILE A 437 14.71 11.65 4.03
C ILE A 437 16.19 12.02 4.04
N ASP A 438 16.50 13.27 4.36
CA ASP A 438 17.89 13.73 4.36
C ASP A 438 18.74 12.99 5.39
N GLY A 439 19.89 12.47 4.93
CA GLY A 439 20.83 11.70 5.76
C GLY A 439 20.44 10.23 6.02
N LEU A 440 19.28 9.76 5.55
CA LEU A 440 18.93 8.35 5.65
C LEU A 440 19.66 7.53 4.59
N PRO A 441 20.41 6.45 4.93
CA PRO A 441 21.03 5.59 3.93
C PRO A 441 19.98 4.75 3.19
N GLU A 442 20.09 4.60 1.86
CA GLU A 442 19.16 3.78 1.06
C GLU A 442 19.06 2.33 1.58
N SER A 443 20.12 1.80 2.18
CA SER A 443 20.11 0.47 2.79
C SER A 443 19.15 0.32 3.99
N ALA A 444 18.68 1.42 4.56
CA ALA A 444 17.65 1.43 5.59
C ALA A 444 16.22 1.44 5.00
N VAL A 445 16.08 1.78 3.72
CA VAL A 445 14.78 1.82 3.04
C VAL A 445 14.36 0.39 2.67
N GLU A 446 13.26 -0.08 3.25
CA GLU A 446 12.63 -1.37 2.91
C GLU A 446 11.72 -1.23 1.68
N GLY A 447 11.13 -0.05 1.50
CA GLY A 447 10.33 0.24 0.33
C GLY A 447 9.37 1.41 0.47
N VAL A 448 8.31 1.37 -0.33
CA VAL A 448 7.33 2.44 -0.47
C VAL A 448 5.92 1.89 -0.23
N SER A 449 5.10 2.66 0.46
CA SER A 449 3.67 2.42 0.57
C SER A 449 2.89 3.68 0.20
N ALA A 450 1.93 3.59 -0.70
CA ALA A 450 0.89 4.61 -0.79
C ALA A 450 0.04 4.54 0.48
N ALA A 451 -0.58 5.65 0.87
CA ALA A 451 -1.58 5.67 1.93
C ALA A 451 -2.87 6.35 1.44
N VAL A 452 -4.00 5.93 1.97
CA VAL A 452 -5.30 6.53 1.67
C VAL A 452 -6.19 6.48 2.91
N TRP A 453 -6.54 7.68 3.41
CA TRP A 453 -7.47 7.89 4.51
C TRP A 453 -8.86 8.21 3.94
N THR A 454 -9.91 7.69 4.58
CA THR A 454 -11.22 7.59 3.90
C THR A 454 -12.29 8.52 4.44
N GLU A 455 -11.94 9.63 5.12
CA GLU A 455 -12.89 10.60 5.70
C GLU A 455 -13.92 11.11 4.69
N THR A 456 -13.53 11.21 3.42
CA THR A 456 -14.37 11.76 2.35
C THR A 456 -14.82 10.74 1.30
N MET A 457 -14.47 9.45 1.47
CA MET A 457 -14.72 8.38 0.49
C MET A 457 -15.79 7.43 1.00
N LEU A 458 -16.98 7.46 0.40
CA LEU A 458 -18.15 6.72 0.89
C LEU A 458 -18.30 5.32 0.29
N ASN A 459 -17.58 5.03 -0.79
CA ASN A 459 -17.76 3.80 -1.56
C ASN A 459 -16.53 3.50 -2.42
N ARG A 460 -16.51 2.32 -3.07
CA ARG A 460 -15.41 1.87 -3.92
C ARG A 460 -15.11 2.80 -5.10
N ASP A 461 -16.12 3.43 -5.69
CA ASP A 461 -15.90 4.35 -6.81
C ASP A 461 -15.16 5.60 -6.37
N ASP A 462 -15.51 6.16 -5.21
CA ASP A 462 -14.77 7.26 -4.59
C ASP A 462 -13.33 6.86 -4.31
N LEU A 463 -13.13 5.70 -3.65
CA LEU A 463 -11.81 5.17 -3.33
C LEU A 463 -10.96 4.98 -4.59
N PHE A 464 -11.48 4.32 -5.62
CA PHE A 464 -10.73 4.05 -6.85
C PHE A 464 -10.43 5.33 -7.63
N SER A 465 -11.33 6.34 -7.61
CA SER A 465 -11.06 7.63 -8.21
C SER A 465 -9.90 8.39 -7.53
N MET A 466 -9.73 8.19 -6.22
CA MET A 466 -8.61 8.78 -5.49
C MET A 466 -7.32 7.98 -5.66
N LEU A 467 -7.42 6.65 -5.77
CA LEU A 467 -6.25 5.79 -6.02
C LEU A 467 -5.70 5.96 -7.44
N LEU A 468 -6.56 5.97 -8.46
CA LEU A 468 -6.13 5.99 -9.86
C LEU A 468 -6.20 7.41 -10.47
N PRO A 469 -5.14 7.82 -11.17
CA PRO A 469 -3.94 7.08 -11.60
C PRO A 469 -2.74 7.14 -10.65
N ARG A 470 -2.80 7.83 -9.51
CA ARG A 470 -1.63 8.08 -8.63
C ARG A 470 -1.01 6.79 -8.05
N LEU A 471 -1.82 5.76 -7.77
CA LEU A 471 -1.31 4.47 -7.32
C LEU A 471 -0.32 3.84 -8.31
N ALA A 472 -0.60 3.99 -9.62
CA ALA A 472 0.32 3.55 -10.68
C ALA A 472 1.67 4.28 -10.63
N ALA A 473 1.66 5.58 -10.30
CA ALA A 473 2.87 6.38 -10.14
C ALA A 473 3.70 5.95 -8.91
N VAL A 474 3.03 5.73 -7.78
CA VAL A 474 3.69 5.23 -6.55
C VAL A 474 4.25 3.83 -6.79
N ALA A 475 3.51 2.96 -7.48
CA ALA A 475 3.99 1.61 -7.82
C ALA A 475 5.25 1.64 -8.68
N GLU A 476 5.30 2.54 -9.69
CA GLU A 476 6.51 2.70 -10.51
C GLU A 476 7.68 3.28 -9.71
N THR A 477 7.43 4.21 -8.80
CA THR A 477 8.45 4.75 -7.91
C THR A 477 9.03 3.68 -6.98
N ALA A 478 8.22 2.73 -6.53
CA ALA A 478 8.65 1.61 -5.69
C ALA A 478 9.36 0.49 -6.47
N TRP A 479 9.00 0.31 -7.74
CA TRP A 479 9.50 -0.78 -8.57
C TRP A 479 10.73 -0.40 -9.38
N SER A 480 10.67 0.74 -10.08
CA SER A 480 11.64 1.11 -11.10
C SER A 480 12.80 1.94 -10.51
N ARG A 481 13.97 1.83 -11.11
CA ARG A 481 15.12 2.66 -10.75
C ARG A 481 14.92 4.10 -11.25
N PRO A 482 15.51 5.12 -10.61
CA PRO A 482 15.33 6.52 -11.01
C PRO A 482 15.72 6.78 -12.48
N GLU A 483 16.76 6.07 -12.98
CA GLU A 483 17.24 6.24 -14.35
C GLU A 483 16.26 5.71 -15.41
N ALA A 484 15.35 4.83 -15.03
CA ALA A 484 14.29 4.28 -15.90
C ALA A 484 13.02 5.15 -15.91
N LYS A 485 12.91 6.14 -15.03
CA LYS A 485 11.73 7.00 -14.92
C LYS A 485 11.75 8.08 -16.00
N ASP A 486 10.70 8.09 -16.82
CA ASP A 486 10.46 9.11 -17.85
C ASP A 486 8.99 9.54 -17.78
N TRP A 487 8.76 10.78 -17.38
CA TRP A 487 7.41 11.34 -17.22
C TRP A 487 6.59 11.30 -18.51
N ALA A 488 7.17 11.56 -19.68
CA ALA A 488 6.47 11.54 -20.94
C ALA A 488 6.01 10.12 -21.29
N SER A 489 6.91 9.14 -21.19
CA SER A 489 6.59 7.72 -21.36
C SER A 489 5.56 7.24 -20.33
N PHE A 490 5.67 7.63 -19.06
CA PHE A 490 4.71 7.26 -18.03
C PHE A 490 3.29 7.78 -18.35
N ARG A 491 3.15 9.04 -18.76
CA ARG A 491 1.87 9.62 -19.18
C ARG A 491 1.21 8.82 -20.30
N ASP A 492 1.98 8.48 -21.33
CA ASP A 492 1.47 7.72 -22.48
C ASP A 492 1.02 6.31 -22.05
N ARG A 493 1.76 5.65 -21.15
CA ARG A 493 1.40 4.34 -20.57
C ARG A 493 0.13 4.40 -19.72
N VAL A 494 -0.03 5.45 -18.90
CA VAL A 494 -1.26 5.68 -18.12
C VAL A 494 -2.46 5.90 -19.03
N ALA A 495 -2.32 6.68 -20.10
CA ALA A 495 -3.39 6.89 -21.09
C ALA A 495 -3.83 5.56 -21.75
N ILE A 496 -2.88 4.67 -22.05
CA ILE A 496 -3.15 3.33 -22.58
C ILE A 496 -3.88 2.48 -21.52
N GLU A 497 -3.40 2.48 -20.28
CA GLU A 497 -3.97 1.68 -19.17
C GLU A 497 -5.41 2.11 -18.84
N ALA A 498 -5.78 3.36 -19.04
CA ALA A 498 -7.13 3.86 -18.84
C ALA A 498 -8.19 3.10 -19.65
N ALA A 499 -7.83 2.56 -20.82
CA ALA A 499 -8.71 1.69 -21.59
C ALA A 499 -9.02 0.38 -20.83
N THR A 500 -8.08 -0.12 -20.05
CA THR A 500 -8.28 -1.29 -19.17
C THR A 500 -9.22 -0.94 -18.03
N TRP A 501 -9.00 0.18 -17.32
CA TRP A 501 -9.87 0.63 -16.23
C TRP A 501 -11.32 0.78 -16.69
N ARG A 502 -11.53 1.42 -17.85
CA ARG A 502 -12.89 1.57 -18.42
C ARG A 502 -13.55 0.23 -18.75
N ARG A 503 -12.81 -0.73 -19.31
CA ARG A 503 -13.35 -2.07 -19.59
C ARG A 503 -13.70 -2.85 -18.33
N GLU A 504 -12.93 -2.68 -17.28
CA GLU A 504 -13.12 -3.34 -15.98
C GLU A 504 -14.13 -2.61 -15.08
N GLY A 505 -14.63 -1.44 -15.53
CA GLY A 505 -15.57 -0.63 -14.76
C GLY A 505 -14.94 0.05 -13.55
N SER A 506 -13.62 0.21 -13.55
CA SER A 506 -12.90 0.93 -12.49
C SER A 506 -13.00 2.44 -12.69
N THR A 507 -13.42 3.14 -11.65
CA THR A 507 -13.42 4.60 -11.62
C THR A 507 -11.99 5.12 -11.47
N TYR A 508 -11.68 6.25 -12.10
CA TYR A 508 -10.39 6.93 -11.97
C TYR A 508 -10.55 8.45 -12.12
N HIS A 509 -9.61 9.22 -11.60
CA HIS A 509 -9.59 10.67 -11.80
C HIS A 509 -8.96 11.04 -13.16
N PRO A 510 -9.71 11.71 -14.06
CA PRO A 510 -9.18 12.14 -15.34
C PRO A 510 -8.34 13.43 -15.19
N THR A 511 -7.15 13.29 -14.57
CA THR A 511 -6.23 14.43 -14.37
C THR A 511 -5.90 15.14 -15.68
N PRO A 512 -5.80 16.49 -15.70
CA PRO A 512 -5.42 17.23 -16.89
C PRO A 512 -3.96 17.02 -17.31
N GLN A 513 -3.18 16.30 -16.53
CA GLN A 513 -1.78 15.97 -16.84
C GLN A 513 -1.65 14.84 -17.88
N ILE A 514 -2.74 14.15 -18.20
CA ILE A 514 -2.79 13.06 -19.18
C ILE A 514 -3.67 13.47 -20.36
N ASP A 515 -3.27 13.10 -21.56
CA ASP A 515 -4.07 13.23 -22.78
C ASP A 515 -4.95 11.96 -22.94
N TRP A 516 -6.13 11.96 -22.29
CA TRP A 516 -7.07 10.83 -22.22
C TRP A 516 -7.72 10.46 -23.55
#